data_480d003ddbf2065af62f6dac2637a68e
#
_entry.id   480d003ddbf2065af62f6dac2637a68e
#
_cell.length_a   1.000
_cell.length_b   1.000
_cell.length_c   1.000
_cell.angle_alpha   90.00
_cell.angle_beta   90.00
_cell.angle_gamma   90.00
#
_symmetry.space_group_name_H-M   'P 1'
#
loop_
_entity.id
_entity.type
_entity.pdbx_description
1 polymer ?
#
loop_
_entity_poly.entity_id
_entity_poly.type
_entity_poly.pdbx_seq_one_letter_code
_entity_poly.pdbx_strand_id
1 'polypeptide(L)'
;MALGAGAPIGWPRDLPPPGTDEFSAKVTGWLLDRGPADLRLSTIRQFPLALAQLLSHLVEAELEGTRRAYANARVELGDALDAAQISTVQAALEAEGARLLNVQRELGLVEEALRR
;
A
#
# COMPACT_ATOMS: atom_id res chain seq x y z
N MET A 1 -23.73 -2.23 -18.59
CA MET A 1 -23.16 -2.24 -18.29
C MET A 1 -21.89 -2.40 -18.19
N ALA A 2 -21.37 -1.87 -18.55
CA ALA A 2 -19.97 -2.03 -18.51
C ALA A 2 -19.34 -1.56 -17.24
N LEU A 3 -20.11 -1.09 -16.32
CA LEU A 3 -19.60 -0.66 -15.08
C LEU A 3 -18.93 -1.80 -14.41
N GLY A 4 -17.66 -1.70 -14.13
CA GLY A 4 -16.90 -2.78 -13.54
C GLY A 4 -16.50 -3.89 -14.50
N ALA A 5 -17.03 -3.89 -15.74
CA ALA A 5 -16.69 -4.94 -16.68
C ALA A 5 -15.21 -4.95 -17.06
N GLY A 6 -14.53 -3.80 -16.99
CA GLY A 6 -13.10 -3.71 -17.26
C GLY A 6 -12.23 -3.78 -16.03
N ALA A 7 -12.82 -3.88 -14.85
CA ALA A 7 -12.06 -3.86 -13.61
C ALA A 7 -11.82 -5.27 -13.10
N PRO A 8 -10.57 -5.62 -12.77
CA PRO A 8 -10.27 -6.91 -12.16
C PRO A 8 -10.98 -7.06 -10.81
N ILE A 9 -11.20 -8.30 -10.40
CA ILE A 9 -11.74 -8.60 -9.08
C ILE A 9 -10.78 -8.02 -8.03
N GLY A 10 -11.32 -7.30 -7.06
CA GLY A 10 -10.50 -6.67 -6.02
C GLY A 10 -9.93 -5.31 -6.40
N TRP A 11 -10.32 -4.78 -7.54
CA TRP A 11 -9.90 -3.44 -7.97
C TRP A 11 -10.27 -2.39 -6.92
N PRO A 12 -9.39 -1.39 -6.68
CA PRO A 12 -9.67 -0.34 -5.70
C PRO A 12 -10.98 0.40 -5.99
N ARG A 13 -11.79 0.61 -4.96
CA ARG A 13 -13.07 1.30 -5.11
C ARG A 13 -12.92 2.78 -5.45
N ASP A 14 -11.82 3.37 -5.02
CA ASP A 14 -11.56 4.80 -5.19
C ASP A 14 -10.75 5.11 -6.45
N LEU A 15 -10.63 4.15 -7.36
CA LEU A 15 -9.90 4.33 -8.60
C LEU A 15 -10.80 3.87 -9.76
N PRO A 16 -10.99 4.72 -10.81
CA PRO A 16 -11.76 4.33 -11.99
C PRO A 16 -11.17 3.07 -12.65
N PRO A 17 -12.00 2.32 -13.39
CA PRO A 17 -11.55 1.10 -14.04
C PRO A 17 -10.39 1.33 -15.00
N PRO A 18 -9.50 0.32 -15.17
CA PRO A 18 -8.38 0.44 -16.10
C PRO A 18 -8.86 0.65 -17.53
N GLY A 19 -8.08 1.37 -18.32
CA GLY A 19 -8.40 1.62 -19.72
C GLY A 19 -9.36 2.78 -19.96
N THR A 20 -9.78 3.47 -18.91
CA THR A 20 -10.64 4.65 -19.04
C THR A 20 -9.80 5.93 -18.93
N ASP A 21 -10.34 7.02 -19.48
CA ASP A 21 -9.68 8.34 -19.37
C ASP A 21 -9.58 8.77 -17.91
N GLU A 22 -10.62 8.48 -17.12
CA GLU A 22 -10.65 8.80 -15.69
C GLU A 22 -9.54 8.07 -14.94
N PHE A 23 -9.26 6.82 -15.30
CA PHE A 23 -8.16 6.07 -14.71
C PHE A 23 -6.85 6.79 -14.98
N SER A 24 -6.58 7.13 -16.24
CA SER A 24 -5.36 7.83 -16.62
C SER A 24 -5.20 9.16 -15.91
N ALA A 25 -6.30 9.87 -15.67
CA ALA A 25 -6.28 11.16 -15.00
C ALA A 25 -6.03 11.06 -13.50
N LYS A 26 -6.45 9.95 -12.87
CA LYS A 26 -6.45 9.81 -11.41
C LYS A 26 -5.41 8.88 -10.83
N VAL A 27 -4.80 8.03 -11.65
CA VAL A 27 -3.92 6.98 -11.14
C VAL A 27 -2.69 7.53 -10.40
N THR A 28 -2.08 8.60 -10.89
CA THR A 28 -0.91 9.17 -10.22
C THR A 28 -1.25 9.67 -8.82
N GLY A 29 -2.34 10.40 -8.68
CA GLY A 29 -2.79 10.88 -7.36
C GLY A 29 -3.10 9.72 -6.41
N TRP A 30 -3.77 8.69 -6.93
CA TRP A 30 -4.08 7.49 -6.15
C TRP A 30 -2.81 6.82 -5.63
N LEU A 31 -1.79 6.70 -6.51
CA LEU A 31 -0.50 6.12 -6.13
C LEU A 31 0.21 6.99 -5.09
N LEU A 32 0.26 8.30 -5.29
CA LEU A 32 0.94 9.21 -4.38
C LEU A 32 0.35 9.17 -2.98
N ASP A 33 -0.95 8.95 -2.85
CA ASP A 33 -1.63 8.85 -1.56
C ASP A 33 -1.16 7.63 -0.76
N ARG A 34 -0.53 6.67 -1.39
CA ARG A 34 -0.09 5.42 -0.75
C ARG A 34 1.41 5.38 -0.44
N GLY A 35 2.10 6.46 -0.70
CA GLY A 35 3.54 6.53 -0.46
C GLY A 35 3.94 7.72 0.39
N PRO A 36 5.25 7.85 0.62
CA PRO A 36 5.78 9.01 1.36
C PRO A 36 5.41 10.32 0.69
N ALA A 37 5.11 11.33 1.50
CA ALA A 37 4.68 12.64 1.01
C ALA A 37 5.71 13.27 0.05
N ASP A 38 6.98 13.01 0.26
CA ASP A 38 8.06 13.57 -0.56
C ASP A 38 7.97 13.16 -2.03
N LEU A 39 7.33 12.04 -2.32
CA LEU A 39 7.18 11.58 -3.71
C LEU A 39 6.37 12.54 -4.56
N ARG A 40 5.53 13.38 -3.93
CA ARG A 40 4.75 14.40 -4.65
C ARG A 40 5.63 15.44 -5.32
N LEU A 41 6.85 15.61 -4.82
CA LEU A 41 7.83 16.55 -5.35
C LEU A 41 8.87 15.85 -6.23
N SER A 42 8.80 14.54 -6.35
CA SER A 42 9.77 13.76 -7.13
C SER A 42 9.40 13.70 -8.61
N THR A 43 10.42 13.68 -9.45
CA THR A 43 10.25 13.49 -10.89
C THR A 43 9.57 12.16 -11.23
N ILE A 44 9.69 11.17 -10.34
CA ILE A 44 9.10 9.83 -10.58
C ILE A 44 7.59 9.88 -10.78
N ARG A 45 6.93 10.91 -10.24
CA ARG A 45 5.48 11.08 -10.41
C ARG A 45 5.05 11.20 -11.88
N GLN A 46 5.98 11.56 -12.75
CA GLN A 46 5.72 11.68 -14.19
C GLN A 46 5.63 10.32 -14.88
N PHE A 47 6.02 9.26 -14.19
CA PHE A 47 6.06 7.91 -14.73
C PHE A 47 5.23 6.98 -13.83
N PRO A 48 3.90 6.91 -14.03
CA PRO A 48 3.03 6.15 -13.13
C PRO A 48 3.44 4.69 -12.94
N LEU A 49 3.91 4.02 -13.98
CA LEU A 49 4.37 2.63 -13.84
C LEU A 49 5.59 2.54 -12.92
N ALA A 50 6.55 3.44 -13.07
CA ALA A 50 7.74 3.45 -12.22
C ALA A 50 7.35 3.78 -10.77
N LEU A 51 6.40 4.72 -10.59
CA LEU A 51 5.89 5.05 -9.27
C LEU A 51 5.21 3.86 -8.62
N ALA A 52 4.36 3.15 -9.36
CA ALA A 52 3.70 1.94 -8.86
C ALA A 52 4.71 0.87 -8.45
N GLN A 53 5.74 0.67 -9.26
CA GLN A 53 6.79 -0.30 -8.97
C GLN A 53 7.56 0.08 -7.71
N LEU A 54 7.93 1.34 -7.56
CA LEU A 54 8.59 1.82 -6.35
C LEU A 54 7.73 1.59 -5.12
N LEU A 55 6.44 1.93 -5.20
CA LEU A 55 5.53 1.75 -4.08
C LEU A 55 5.37 0.28 -3.70
N SER A 56 5.35 -0.63 -4.67
CA SER A 56 5.32 -2.07 -4.40
C SER A 56 6.52 -2.52 -3.58
N HIS A 57 7.71 -2.03 -3.91
CA HIS A 57 8.92 -2.32 -3.14
C HIS A 57 8.87 -1.70 -1.75
N LEU A 58 8.38 -0.47 -1.64
CA LEU A 58 8.26 0.19 -0.34
C LEU A 58 7.29 -0.54 0.60
N VAL A 59 6.15 -0.95 0.08
CA VAL A 59 5.16 -1.71 0.87
C VAL A 59 5.74 -3.03 1.33
N GLU A 60 6.49 -3.72 0.48
CA GLU A 60 7.16 -4.96 0.85
C GLU A 60 8.11 -4.72 2.02
N ALA A 61 8.90 -3.65 1.98
CA ALA A 61 9.80 -3.29 3.06
C ALA A 61 9.05 -2.93 4.34
N GLU A 62 7.93 -2.21 4.22
CA GLU A 62 7.09 -1.88 5.36
C GLU A 62 6.47 -3.13 6.01
N LEU A 63 6.03 -4.09 5.20
CA LEU A 63 5.52 -5.36 5.71
C LEU A 63 6.59 -6.11 6.50
N GLU A 64 7.80 -6.18 5.97
CA GLU A 64 8.90 -6.82 6.65
C GLU A 64 9.21 -6.12 7.97
N GLY A 65 9.26 -4.79 7.96
CA GLY A 65 9.49 -4.00 9.17
C GLY A 65 8.40 -4.20 10.22
N THR A 66 7.14 -4.26 9.77
CA THR A 66 6.00 -4.48 10.67
C THR A 66 6.07 -5.87 11.31
N ARG A 67 6.45 -6.88 10.55
CA ARG A 67 6.62 -8.25 11.06
C ARG A 67 7.74 -8.33 12.10
N ARG A 68 8.85 -7.64 11.85
CA ARG A 68 9.95 -7.57 12.81
C ARG A 68 9.54 -6.86 14.09
N ALA A 69 8.83 -5.76 13.97
CA ALA A 69 8.34 -5.02 15.13
C ALA A 69 7.43 -5.91 15.98
N TYR A 70 6.54 -6.66 15.34
CA TYR A 70 5.67 -7.60 16.04
C TYR A 70 6.47 -8.69 16.76
N ALA A 71 7.38 -9.33 16.03
CA ALA A 71 8.16 -10.46 16.58
C ALA A 71 9.06 -10.04 17.74
N ASN A 72 9.58 -8.82 17.70
CA ASN A 72 10.56 -8.34 18.68
C ASN A 72 9.94 -7.43 19.77
N ALA A 73 8.63 -7.24 19.75
CA ALA A 73 7.98 -6.30 20.66
C ALA A 73 8.28 -6.57 22.14
N ARG A 74 8.24 -7.83 22.55
CA ARG A 74 8.48 -8.19 23.96
C ARG A 74 9.93 -7.92 24.37
N VAL A 75 10.87 -8.17 23.47
CA VAL A 75 12.29 -7.98 23.75
C VAL A 75 12.65 -6.50 23.76
N GLU A 76 12.18 -5.79 22.74
CA GLU A 76 12.56 -4.38 22.56
C GLU A 76 11.79 -3.40 23.44
N LEU A 77 10.59 -3.76 23.86
CA LEU A 77 9.72 -2.87 24.63
C LEU A 77 9.47 -3.34 26.06
N GLY A 78 9.96 -4.51 26.42
CA GLY A 78 9.64 -5.15 27.71
C GLY A 78 10.15 -4.40 28.93
N ASP A 79 11.12 -3.52 28.78
CA ASP A 79 11.64 -2.68 29.87
C ASP A 79 10.85 -1.37 30.02
N ALA A 80 10.05 -1.01 29.03
CA ALA A 80 9.31 0.26 29.01
C ALA A 80 7.78 0.08 29.11
N LEU A 81 7.27 -1.07 28.65
CA LEU A 81 5.84 -1.35 28.58
C LEU A 81 5.51 -2.64 29.34
N ASP A 82 4.32 -2.67 29.97
CA ASP A 82 3.86 -3.91 30.61
C ASP A 82 3.27 -4.88 29.57
N ALA A 83 2.95 -6.09 30.02
CA ALA A 83 2.46 -7.16 29.15
C ALA A 83 1.17 -6.78 28.41
N ALA A 84 0.27 -6.07 29.08
CA ALA A 84 -1.00 -5.65 28.48
C ALA A 84 -0.77 -4.61 27.40
N GLN A 85 0.15 -3.68 27.64
CA GLN A 85 0.52 -2.66 26.66
C GLN A 85 1.18 -3.28 25.46
N ILE A 86 2.08 -4.26 25.66
CA ILE A 86 2.72 -4.97 24.55
C ILE A 86 1.68 -5.72 23.73
N SER A 87 0.71 -6.37 24.33
CA SER A 87 -0.38 -7.04 23.62
C SER A 87 -1.16 -6.05 22.75
N THR A 88 -1.42 -4.84 23.28
CA THR A 88 -2.11 -3.79 22.52
C THR A 88 -1.28 -3.35 21.32
N VAL A 89 0.05 -3.18 21.50
CA VAL A 89 0.95 -2.83 20.43
C VAL A 89 0.97 -3.93 19.36
N GLN A 90 1.04 -5.19 19.78
CA GLN A 90 1.04 -6.31 18.83
C GLN A 90 -0.26 -6.38 18.03
N ALA A 91 -1.41 -6.13 18.66
CA ALA A 91 -2.69 -6.08 17.95
C ALA A 91 -2.71 -4.95 16.90
N ALA A 92 -2.15 -3.79 17.25
CA ALA A 92 -2.04 -2.67 16.31
C ALA A 92 -1.13 -3.02 15.13
N LEU A 93 -0.03 -3.73 15.39
CA LEU A 93 0.89 -4.16 14.33
C LEU A 93 0.24 -5.20 13.42
N GLU A 94 -0.59 -6.10 13.96
CA GLU A 94 -1.34 -7.04 13.13
C GLU A 94 -2.30 -6.30 12.19
N ALA A 95 -3.00 -5.29 12.72
CA ALA A 95 -3.91 -4.49 11.90
C ALA A 95 -3.16 -3.74 10.81
N GLU A 96 -1.97 -3.21 11.12
CA GLU A 96 -1.13 -2.53 10.14
C GLU A 96 -0.66 -3.49 9.06
N GLY A 97 -0.27 -4.72 9.44
CA GLY A 97 0.12 -5.75 8.49
C GLY A 97 -1.01 -6.10 7.53
N ALA A 98 -2.24 -6.23 8.04
CA ALA A 98 -3.40 -6.52 7.22
C ALA A 98 -3.68 -5.38 6.23
N ARG A 99 -3.55 -4.13 6.68
CA ARG A 99 -3.72 -2.94 5.84
C ARG A 99 -2.68 -2.94 4.71
N LEU A 100 -1.42 -3.22 5.04
CA LEU A 100 -0.34 -3.23 4.05
C LEU A 100 -0.49 -4.37 3.03
N LEU A 101 -0.96 -5.53 3.45
CA LEU A 101 -1.25 -6.63 2.52
C LEU A 101 -2.32 -6.23 1.51
N ASN A 102 -3.35 -5.52 1.96
CA ASN A 102 -4.37 -5.04 1.05
C ASN A 102 -3.82 -4.00 0.07
N VAL A 103 -3.00 -3.08 0.55
CA VAL A 103 -2.33 -2.09 -0.31
C VAL A 103 -1.44 -2.80 -1.33
N GLN A 104 -0.67 -3.79 -0.90
CA GLN A 104 0.19 -4.57 -1.79
C GLN A 104 -0.61 -5.22 -2.92
N ARG A 105 -1.74 -5.82 -2.58
CA ARG A 105 -2.63 -6.47 -3.54
C ARG A 105 -3.16 -5.45 -4.56
N GLU A 106 -3.63 -4.31 -4.09
CA GLU A 106 -4.16 -3.26 -4.96
C GLU A 106 -3.08 -2.68 -5.86
N LEU A 107 -1.88 -2.45 -5.32
CA LEU A 107 -0.75 -1.95 -6.13
C LEU A 107 -0.40 -2.93 -7.24
N GLY A 108 -0.44 -4.22 -6.97
CA GLY A 108 -0.19 -5.25 -7.99
C GLY A 108 -1.18 -5.16 -9.15
N LEU A 109 -2.45 -4.98 -8.85
CA LEU A 109 -3.50 -4.82 -9.87
C LEU A 109 -3.29 -3.54 -10.69
N VAL A 110 -2.96 -2.44 -10.04
CA VAL A 110 -2.75 -1.16 -10.71
C VAL A 110 -1.49 -1.20 -11.58
N GLU A 111 -0.41 -1.80 -11.06
CA GLU A 111 0.82 -1.95 -11.84
C GLU A 111 0.57 -2.76 -13.11
N GLU A 112 -0.16 -3.86 -12.99
CA GLU A 112 -0.51 -4.68 -14.15
C GLU A 112 -1.34 -3.88 -15.17
N ALA A 113 -2.30 -3.09 -14.70
CA ALA A 113 -3.11 -2.24 -15.57
C ALA A 113 -2.25 -1.21 -16.31
N LEU A 114 -1.25 -0.64 -15.64
CA LEU A 114 -0.36 0.36 -16.23
C LEU A 114 0.58 -0.24 -17.29
N ARG A 115 0.82 -1.55 -17.24
CA ARG A 115 1.68 -2.22 -18.22
C ARG A 115 0.96 -2.56 -19.53
N ARG A 116 -0.34 -2.43 -19.57
CA ARG A 116 -1.13 -2.79 -20.77
C ARG A 116 -1.14 -1.69 -21.84
#